data_c38c3b4d07c85a7deaa6a3b4ee920bef
#
_entry.id   c38c3b4d07c85a7deaa6a3b4ee920bef
#
_cell.length_a   1.000
_cell.length_b   1.000
_cell.length_c   1.000
_cell.angle_alpha   90.00
_cell.angle_beta   90.00
_cell.angle_gamma   90.00
#
_symmetry.space_group_name_H-M   'P 1'
#
loop_
_entity.id
_entity.type
_entity.pdbx_description
1 polymer ?
#
loop_
_entity_poly.entity_id
_entity_poly.type
_entity_poly.pdbx_seq_one_letter_code
_entity_poly.pdbx_strand_id
1 'polypeptide(L)'
;MEKHSPGDPASVRDMELKVSHCFIAVHDHDEALAFYRDVLGLEVRDDVEYDGMRWVTVGPKAQPDVNIVLEPAAANPNASPQDRKVMSQLLANGMLRAVIFATDDCDATFEQVCQAGAEVLQEPMDHGYGVRDSAFRDPSGNMVRFSQKR
;
A
#
# COMPACT_ATOMS: atom_id res chain seq x y z
N MET A 1 -34.47 -0.83 15.21
CA MET A 1 -34.11 -0.51 15.11
C MET A 1 -33.76 -0.50 14.97
N GLU A 2 -33.94 -0.54 15.55
CA GLU A 2 -33.68 -0.27 15.76
C GLU A 2 -33.06 -0.30 15.68
N LYS A 3 -33.24 -0.10 16.07
CA LYS A 3 -32.87 0.18 16.21
C LYS A 3 -32.39 0.02 16.24
N HIS A 4 -32.96 -0.08 16.68
CA HIS A 4 -32.62 0.15 16.82
C HIS A 4 -32.63 0.65 16.90
N SER A 5 -33.13 0.83 17.34
CA SER A 5 -33.19 1.40 17.55
C SER A 5 -32.99 1.81 17.52
N PRO A 6 -33.20 2.05 18.01
CA PRO A 6 -32.91 2.49 18.15
C PRO A 6 -32.66 2.60 18.40
N GLY A 7 -32.59 2.60 18.94
CA GLY A 7 -32.33 2.60 19.32
C GLY A 7 -32.11 2.09 19.55
N ASP A 8 -32.58 1.68 19.74
CA ASP A 8 -32.23 1.13 19.96
C ASP A 8 -31.55 0.69 19.59
N PRO A 9 -31.68 0.60 20.03
CA PRO A 9 -31.02 0.16 19.78
C PRO A 9 -30.33 -0.47 19.31
N ALA A 10 -31.18 -1.08 19.00
CA ALA A 10 -30.29 -2.00 18.79
C ALA A 10 -29.22 -1.66 18.08
N SER A 11 -28.94 -1.46 18.30
CA SER A 11 -28.03 -0.53 18.11
C SER A 11 -26.73 -1.09 17.73
N VAL A 12 -26.04 -0.34 16.93
CA VAL A 12 -24.68 -0.61 16.54
C VAL A 12 -23.82 -0.48 17.80
N ARG A 13 -23.10 -1.51 18.12
CA ARG A 13 -22.12 -1.42 19.18
C ARG A 13 -20.86 -0.75 18.69
N ASP A 14 -20.24 0.00 19.55
CA ASP A 14 -18.90 0.48 19.29
C ASP A 14 -17.96 -0.71 19.23
N MET A 15 -17.44 -0.96 18.04
CA MET A 15 -16.38 -1.95 17.86
C MET A 15 -15.05 -1.25 17.81
N GLU A 16 -14.09 -1.76 18.57
CA GLU A 16 -12.74 -1.21 18.53
C GLU A 16 -11.96 -1.86 17.40
N LEU A 17 -12.20 -1.36 16.21
CA LEU A 17 -11.52 -1.88 15.02
C LEU A 17 -10.23 -1.13 14.78
N LYS A 18 -9.20 -1.87 14.38
CA LYS A 18 -7.91 -1.32 13.99
C LYS A 18 -7.48 -1.99 12.69
N VAL A 19 -6.81 -1.23 11.85
CA VAL A 19 -6.24 -1.82 10.64
C VAL A 19 -5.07 -2.70 11.05
N SER A 20 -5.18 -3.98 10.76
CA SER A 20 -4.12 -4.95 11.04
C SER A 20 -3.32 -5.22 9.78
N HIS A 21 -4.01 -5.48 8.67
CA HIS A 21 -3.38 -5.81 7.39
C HIS A 21 -4.09 -5.09 6.26
N CYS A 22 -3.32 -4.65 5.27
CA CYS A 22 -3.83 -4.21 3.99
C CYS A 22 -2.94 -4.83 2.91
N PHE A 23 -3.29 -4.65 1.64
CA PHE A 23 -2.68 -5.43 0.58
C PHE A 23 -2.17 -4.54 -0.54
N ILE A 24 -1.00 -4.90 -1.08
CA ILE A 24 -0.46 -4.29 -2.30
C ILE A 24 -0.16 -5.44 -3.27
N ALA A 25 -0.74 -5.36 -4.46
CA ALA A 25 -0.46 -6.33 -5.51
C ALA A 25 0.92 -6.08 -6.10
N VAL A 26 1.73 -7.13 -6.26
CA VAL A 26 3.07 -7.01 -6.81
C VAL A 26 3.31 -8.11 -7.83
N HIS A 27 4.23 -7.86 -8.78
CA HIS A 27 4.64 -8.88 -9.73
C HIS A 27 5.66 -9.85 -9.11
N ASP A 28 6.56 -9.32 -8.28
CA ASP A 28 7.69 -10.07 -7.76
C ASP A 28 7.99 -9.57 -6.35
N HIS A 29 8.03 -10.50 -5.39
CA HIS A 29 8.29 -10.15 -3.99
C HIS A 29 9.65 -9.50 -3.79
N ASP A 30 10.68 -10.01 -4.46
CA ASP A 30 12.04 -9.48 -4.26
C ASP A 30 12.17 -8.07 -4.82
N GLU A 31 11.57 -7.79 -5.98
CA GLU A 31 11.53 -6.44 -6.52
C GLU A 31 10.75 -5.50 -5.61
N ALA A 32 9.64 -5.99 -5.06
CA ALA A 32 8.83 -5.18 -4.15
C ALA A 32 9.61 -4.86 -2.88
N LEU A 33 10.33 -5.83 -2.34
CA LEU A 33 11.16 -5.60 -1.14
C LEU A 33 12.30 -4.62 -1.44
N ALA A 34 12.90 -4.67 -2.62
CA ALA A 34 13.92 -3.71 -2.99
C ALA A 34 13.39 -2.28 -2.94
N PHE A 35 12.12 -2.08 -3.24
CA PHE A 35 11.50 -0.76 -3.16
C PHE A 35 11.00 -0.46 -1.75
N TYR A 36 10.12 -1.28 -1.21
CA TYR A 36 9.45 -0.97 0.06
C TYR A 36 10.38 -1.08 1.26
N ARG A 37 11.27 -2.05 1.27
CA ARG A 37 12.25 -2.21 2.34
C ARG A 37 13.48 -1.35 2.13
N ASP A 38 14.12 -1.48 0.96
CA ASP A 38 15.46 -0.90 0.77
C ASP A 38 15.41 0.58 0.43
N VAL A 39 14.44 1.04 -0.37
CA VAL A 39 14.29 2.45 -0.71
C VAL A 39 13.49 3.19 0.35
N LEU A 40 12.33 2.67 0.73
CA LEU A 40 11.44 3.37 1.66
C LEU A 40 11.77 3.10 3.12
N GLY A 41 12.54 2.07 3.43
CA GLY A 41 12.92 1.76 4.80
C GLY A 41 11.83 1.11 5.63
N LEU A 42 10.82 0.49 4.99
CA LEU A 42 9.82 -0.25 5.74
C LEU A 42 10.45 -1.51 6.34
N GLU A 43 9.87 -1.93 7.44
CA GLU A 43 10.35 -3.08 8.20
C GLU A 43 9.67 -4.34 7.69
N VAL A 44 10.45 -5.39 7.41
CA VAL A 44 9.87 -6.69 7.07
C VAL A 44 9.35 -7.32 8.35
N ARG A 45 8.06 -7.69 8.36
CA ARG A 45 7.43 -8.34 9.51
C ARG A 45 7.42 -9.84 9.34
N ASP A 46 7.11 -10.31 8.14
CA ASP A 46 7.11 -11.72 7.80
C ASP A 46 7.67 -11.91 6.41
N ASP A 47 8.43 -12.98 6.23
CA ASP A 47 8.87 -13.44 4.92
C ASP A 47 9.07 -14.94 5.06
N VAL A 48 7.98 -15.69 4.86
CA VAL A 48 7.96 -17.13 5.10
C VAL A 48 7.26 -17.83 3.96
N GLU A 49 7.60 -19.10 3.77
CA GLU A 49 6.88 -19.95 2.81
C GLU A 49 5.99 -20.89 3.59
N TYR A 50 4.75 -21.02 3.10
CA TYR A 50 3.78 -21.91 3.68
C TYR A 50 2.95 -22.50 2.56
N ASP A 51 2.92 -23.82 2.49
CA ASP A 51 2.12 -24.57 1.52
C ASP A 51 2.39 -24.13 0.08
N GLY A 52 3.69 -23.91 -0.25
CA GLY A 52 4.11 -23.52 -1.58
C GLY A 52 3.88 -22.06 -1.92
N MET A 53 3.40 -21.26 -0.97
CA MET A 53 3.16 -19.84 -1.16
C MET A 53 4.10 -19.02 -0.26
N ARG A 54 4.59 -17.92 -0.80
CA ARG A 54 5.43 -17.00 -0.03
C ARG A 54 4.55 -15.91 0.57
N TRP A 55 4.64 -15.74 1.87
CA TRP A 55 3.91 -14.71 2.61
C TRP A 55 4.90 -13.64 3.04
N VAL A 56 4.72 -12.42 2.52
CA VAL A 56 5.61 -11.30 2.81
C VAL A 56 4.78 -10.14 3.32
N THR A 57 5.16 -9.62 4.50
CA THR A 57 4.54 -8.41 5.04
C THR A 57 5.61 -7.41 5.43
N VAL A 58 5.30 -6.14 5.22
CA VAL A 58 6.15 -5.02 5.60
C VAL A 58 5.30 -3.99 6.32
N GLY A 59 5.94 -3.05 7.00
CA GLY A 59 5.20 -1.96 7.63
C GLY A 59 6.10 -0.84 8.07
N PRO A 60 5.55 0.36 8.28
CA PRO A 60 6.32 1.49 8.80
C PRO A 60 6.78 1.22 10.23
N LYS A 61 8.02 1.58 10.54
CA LYS A 61 8.54 1.40 11.89
C LYS A 61 7.73 2.15 12.93
N ALA A 62 7.17 3.30 12.54
CA ALA A 62 6.34 4.12 13.43
C ALA A 62 4.96 3.53 13.66
N GLN A 63 4.58 2.50 12.91
CA GLN A 63 3.27 1.86 13.03
C GLN A 63 3.44 0.34 13.15
N PRO A 64 3.92 -0.13 14.31
CA PRO A 64 4.26 -1.55 14.47
C PRO A 64 3.08 -2.51 14.30
N ASP A 65 1.85 -2.02 14.45
CA ASP A 65 0.66 -2.85 14.37
C ASP A 65 0.06 -2.89 12.96
N VAL A 66 0.57 -2.10 12.02
CA VAL A 66 0.07 -2.07 10.64
C VAL A 66 0.98 -2.89 9.75
N ASN A 67 0.39 -3.83 9.03
CA ASN A 67 1.12 -4.73 8.14
C ASN A 67 0.58 -4.60 6.73
N ILE A 68 1.48 -4.49 5.78
CA ILE A 68 1.15 -4.43 4.36
C ILE A 68 1.57 -5.76 3.77
N VAL A 69 0.61 -6.50 3.23
CA VAL A 69 0.87 -7.78 2.58
C VAL A 69 1.23 -7.51 1.13
N LEU A 70 2.42 -7.97 0.73
CA LEU A 70 2.85 -7.90 -0.66
C LEU A 70 2.48 -9.24 -1.29
N GLU A 71 1.52 -9.23 -2.22
CA GLU A 71 1.02 -10.48 -2.78
C GLU A 71 0.88 -10.41 -4.29
N PRO A 72 0.95 -11.56 -4.98
CA PRO A 72 0.78 -11.57 -6.43
C PRO A 72 -0.56 -10.99 -6.84
N ALA A 73 -0.60 -10.34 -7.99
CA ALA A 73 -1.85 -9.86 -8.56
C ALA A 73 -2.81 -11.05 -8.72
N ALA A 74 -4.09 -10.82 -8.38
CA ALA A 74 -5.11 -11.86 -8.41
C ALA A 74 -4.74 -13.09 -7.57
N ALA A 75 -4.32 -12.84 -6.34
CA ALA A 75 -3.97 -13.90 -5.39
C ALA A 75 -5.17 -14.73 -4.94
N ASN A 76 -6.37 -14.32 -5.31
CA ASN A 76 -7.58 -15.05 -4.98
C ASN A 76 -7.52 -16.46 -5.57
N PRO A 77 -7.72 -17.52 -4.75
CA PRO A 77 -7.67 -18.90 -5.25
C PRO A 77 -8.69 -19.19 -6.34
N ASN A 78 -9.77 -18.43 -6.40
CA ASN A 78 -10.82 -18.60 -7.40
C ASN A 78 -10.54 -17.86 -8.70
N ALA A 79 -9.42 -17.13 -8.79
CA ALA A 79 -9.08 -16.42 -10.02
C ALA A 79 -8.75 -17.38 -11.13
N SER A 80 -9.35 -17.16 -12.31
CA SER A 80 -9.04 -17.94 -13.50
C SER A 80 -7.69 -17.48 -14.08
N PRO A 81 -7.07 -18.28 -14.99
CA PRO A 81 -5.87 -17.81 -15.70
C PRO A 81 -6.11 -16.48 -16.42
N GLN A 82 -7.31 -16.28 -16.96
CA GLN A 82 -7.66 -15.03 -17.63
C GLN A 82 -7.71 -13.86 -16.64
N ASP A 83 -8.29 -14.08 -15.45
CA ASP A 83 -8.34 -13.06 -14.40
C ASP A 83 -6.92 -12.64 -14.01
N ARG A 84 -6.02 -13.60 -13.82
CA ARG A 84 -4.64 -13.33 -13.45
C ARG A 84 -3.92 -12.53 -14.52
N LYS A 85 -4.15 -12.88 -15.79
CA LYS A 85 -3.54 -12.15 -16.90
C LYS A 85 -4.03 -10.71 -16.96
N VAL A 86 -5.35 -10.51 -16.82
CA VAL A 86 -5.94 -9.17 -16.84
C VAL A 86 -5.42 -8.34 -15.69
N MET A 87 -5.40 -8.89 -14.47
CA MET A 87 -4.91 -8.15 -13.31
C MET A 87 -3.44 -7.79 -13.44
N SER A 88 -2.60 -8.71 -13.91
CA SER A 88 -1.19 -8.43 -14.13
C SER A 88 -0.99 -7.32 -15.14
N GLN A 89 -1.79 -7.32 -16.20
CA GLN A 89 -1.72 -6.30 -17.23
C GLN A 89 -2.16 -4.93 -16.72
N LEU A 90 -3.26 -4.88 -15.95
CA LEU A 90 -3.73 -3.63 -15.36
C LEU A 90 -2.70 -3.07 -14.37
N LEU A 91 -2.09 -3.93 -13.58
CA LEU A 91 -1.02 -3.54 -12.66
C LEU A 91 0.15 -2.93 -13.43
N ALA A 92 0.64 -3.62 -14.45
CA ALA A 92 1.76 -3.15 -15.27
C ALA A 92 1.43 -1.83 -15.96
N ASN A 93 0.17 -1.62 -16.33
CA ASN A 93 -0.27 -0.39 -16.99
C ASN A 93 -0.51 0.77 -16.03
N GLY A 94 -0.27 0.56 -14.74
CA GLY A 94 -0.40 1.64 -13.76
C GLY A 94 -1.84 1.96 -13.35
N MET A 95 -2.74 1.03 -13.53
CA MET A 95 -4.16 1.25 -13.21
C MET A 95 -4.46 1.09 -11.72
N LEU A 96 -3.52 0.58 -10.94
CA LEU A 96 -3.75 0.32 -9.52
C LEU A 96 -2.98 1.31 -8.65
N ARG A 97 -3.56 1.58 -7.49
CA ARG A 97 -2.91 2.38 -6.45
C ARG A 97 -2.46 1.45 -5.35
N ALA A 98 -1.38 1.84 -4.67
CA ALA A 98 -0.92 1.08 -3.52
C ALA A 98 -1.30 1.77 -2.23
N VAL A 99 -0.64 2.88 -1.91
CA VAL A 99 -0.71 3.45 -0.58
C VAL A 99 -0.34 4.93 -0.62
N ILE A 100 -0.85 5.67 0.35
CA ILE A 100 -0.39 7.02 0.65
C ILE A 100 0.33 6.94 1.98
N PHE A 101 1.62 7.28 1.98
CA PHE A 101 2.38 7.41 3.22
C PHE A 101 2.39 8.85 3.68
N ALA A 102 2.20 9.08 4.96
CA ALA A 102 2.41 10.40 5.55
C ALA A 102 3.90 10.60 5.75
N THR A 103 4.38 11.80 5.47
CA THR A 103 5.77 12.17 5.70
C THR A 103 5.81 13.58 6.31
N ASP A 104 6.83 13.84 7.12
CA ASP A 104 7.03 15.18 7.70
C ASP A 104 7.70 16.14 6.71
N ASP A 105 8.33 15.61 5.67
CA ASP A 105 9.07 16.41 4.70
C ASP A 105 8.91 15.79 3.32
N CYS A 106 7.95 16.31 2.57
CA CYS A 106 7.63 15.79 1.23
C CYS A 106 8.82 15.94 0.28
N ASP A 107 9.50 17.07 0.33
CA ASP A 107 10.63 17.33 -0.59
C ASP A 107 11.81 16.39 -0.32
N ALA A 108 12.15 16.18 0.95
CA ALA A 108 13.26 15.28 1.31
C ALA A 108 12.92 13.83 0.93
N THR A 109 11.68 13.41 1.17
CA THR A 109 11.22 12.08 0.79
C THR A 109 11.28 11.92 -0.74
N PHE A 110 10.83 12.93 -1.47
CA PHE A 110 10.87 12.91 -2.92
C PHE A 110 12.30 12.73 -3.43
N GLU A 111 13.25 13.52 -2.88
CA GLU A 111 14.65 13.43 -3.30
C GLU A 111 15.22 12.04 -3.08
N GLN A 112 14.96 11.47 -1.94
CA GLN A 112 15.47 10.14 -1.61
C GLN A 112 14.94 9.07 -2.57
N VAL A 113 13.64 9.08 -2.83
CA VAL A 113 13.01 8.08 -3.70
C VAL A 113 13.42 8.32 -5.16
N CYS A 114 13.53 9.58 -5.57
CA CYS A 114 13.97 9.95 -6.91
C CYS A 114 15.41 9.48 -7.17
N GLN A 115 16.32 9.68 -6.20
CA GLN A 115 17.71 9.25 -6.32
C GLN A 115 17.85 7.74 -6.43
N ALA A 116 16.90 7.00 -5.86
CA ALA A 116 16.90 5.53 -5.96
C ALA A 116 16.42 5.04 -7.34
N GLY A 117 16.00 5.95 -8.22
CA GLY A 117 15.64 5.60 -9.60
C GLY A 117 14.18 5.28 -9.83
N ALA A 118 13.31 5.52 -8.86
CA ALA A 118 11.88 5.25 -9.04
C ALA A 118 11.28 6.21 -10.06
N GLU A 119 10.30 5.73 -10.81
CA GLU A 119 9.61 6.56 -11.81
C GLU A 119 8.75 7.61 -11.14
N VAL A 120 8.96 8.87 -11.46
CA VAL A 120 8.21 10.00 -10.91
C VAL A 120 6.91 10.15 -11.68
N LEU A 121 5.79 10.14 -10.95
CA LEU A 121 4.47 10.43 -11.52
C LEU A 121 4.06 11.86 -11.27
N GLN A 122 4.44 12.42 -10.13
CA GLN A 122 4.12 13.79 -9.78
C GLN A 122 5.21 14.34 -8.87
N GLU A 123 5.79 15.48 -9.23
CA GLU A 123 6.74 16.19 -8.36
C GLU A 123 6.00 16.82 -7.19
N PRO A 124 6.72 17.18 -6.11
CA PRO A 124 6.07 17.81 -4.96
C PRO A 124 5.28 19.04 -5.36
N MET A 125 4.03 19.10 -4.92
CA MET A 125 3.19 20.25 -5.17
C MET A 125 2.20 20.46 -4.01
N ASP A 126 1.86 21.71 -3.79
CA ASP A 126 0.88 22.09 -2.79
C ASP A 126 -0.52 22.02 -3.39
N HIS A 127 -1.44 21.51 -2.60
CA HIS A 127 -2.85 21.45 -2.96
C HIS A 127 -3.64 22.40 -2.08
N GLY A 128 -4.75 22.92 -2.62
CA GLY A 128 -5.56 23.92 -1.94
C GLY A 128 -6.23 23.44 -0.66
N TYR A 129 -6.19 22.13 -0.41
CA TYR A 129 -6.77 21.53 0.80
C TYR A 129 -5.72 21.29 1.90
N GLY A 130 -4.59 21.98 1.85
CA GLY A 130 -3.63 21.96 2.94
C GLY A 130 -2.67 20.78 2.96
N VAL A 131 -2.35 20.24 1.79
CA VAL A 131 -1.45 19.10 1.65
C VAL A 131 -0.40 19.41 0.59
N ARG A 132 0.82 18.97 0.84
CA ARG A 132 1.87 18.90 -0.16
C ARG A 132 2.20 17.46 -0.40
N ASP A 133 2.17 17.01 -1.66
CA ASP A 133 2.44 15.61 -1.94
C ASP A 133 3.24 15.40 -3.21
N SER A 134 3.71 14.18 -3.37
CA SER A 134 4.38 13.68 -4.57
C SER A 134 3.93 12.26 -4.82
N ALA A 135 4.20 11.73 -6.01
CA ALA A 135 3.79 10.37 -6.36
C ALA A 135 4.83 9.71 -7.24
N PHE A 136 5.00 8.42 -7.01
CA PHE A 136 5.91 7.56 -7.76
C PHE A 136 5.21 6.29 -8.17
N ARG A 137 5.82 5.57 -9.09
CA ARG A 137 5.39 4.22 -9.45
C ARG A 137 6.32 3.22 -8.78
N ASP A 138 5.76 2.19 -8.14
CA ASP A 138 6.60 1.12 -7.60
C ASP A 138 7.04 0.18 -8.74
N PRO A 139 7.93 -0.80 -8.47
CA PRO A 139 8.44 -1.67 -9.54
C PRO A 139 7.37 -2.48 -10.27
N SER A 140 6.23 -2.71 -9.64
CA SER A 140 5.14 -3.48 -10.25
C SER A 140 4.19 -2.61 -11.07
N GLY A 141 4.21 -1.29 -10.87
CA GLY A 141 3.34 -0.36 -11.57
C GLY A 141 2.36 0.39 -10.69
N ASN A 142 2.30 0.09 -9.39
CA ASN A 142 1.40 0.76 -8.46
C ASN A 142 1.80 2.21 -8.22
N MET A 143 0.81 3.08 -8.05
CA MET A 143 1.07 4.44 -7.61
C MET A 143 1.26 4.48 -6.10
N VAL A 144 2.37 5.05 -5.67
CA VAL A 144 2.70 5.29 -4.25
C VAL A 144 2.81 6.80 -4.06
N ARG A 145 2.10 7.33 -3.08
CA ARG A 145 2.05 8.76 -2.81
C ARG A 145 2.61 9.06 -1.44
N PHE A 146 3.31 10.20 -1.33
CA PHE A 146 3.84 10.70 -0.07
C PHE A 146 3.19 12.05 0.22
N SER A 147 2.57 12.18 1.37
CA SER A 147 1.73 13.33 1.70
C SER A 147 2.18 13.98 2.99
N GLN A 148 2.34 15.30 2.94
CA GLN A 148 2.73 16.12 4.09
C GLN A 148 1.60 17.11 4.37
N LYS A 149 1.12 17.12 5.61
CA LYS A 149 0.15 18.13 6.04
C LYS A 149 0.81 19.47 6.13
N ARG A 150 0.13 20.50 5.61
CA ARG A 150 0.61 21.89 5.65
C ARG A 150 -0.20 22.70 6.64
#